data_0839939aa912b1024f03ef8b44d3f8d2
#
_entry.id   0839939aa912b1024f03ef8b44d3f8d2
#
_cell.length_a   1.000
_cell.length_b   1.000
_cell.length_c   1.000
_cell.angle_alpha   90.00
_cell.angle_beta   90.00
_cell.angle_gamma   90.00
#
_symmetry.space_group_name_H-M   'P 1'
#
loop_
_entity.id
_entity.type
_entity.pdbx_description
1 polymer ?
#
loop_
_entity_poly.entity_id
_entity_poly.type
_entity_poly.pdbx_seq_one_letter_code
_entity_poly.pdbx_strand_id
1 'polypeptide(L)'
;YQPNAQLCWMQTWSYAQDAKHPAFPRYGKSQQVMDDSIQNATQALMERYPQLLLIPCGEAIRLARLTKLGDTLCRDGYHLSYEYGRYTASCVWYEILTHKNCRHNAYKNDKMSCKQKRLTQKAAHKAVKSLK
;
A
#
# COMPACT_ATOMS: atom_id res chain seq x y z
N TYR A 1 26.66 11.75 -0.53
CA TYR A 1 26.41 11.27 0.83
C TYR A 1 25.53 12.27 1.60
N GLN A 2 24.45 11.81 2.21
CA GLN A 2 23.47 12.62 2.94
C GLN A 2 23.35 12.08 4.38
N PRO A 3 24.21 12.50 5.30
CA PRO A 3 24.28 11.93 6.66
C PRO A 3 23.02 12.14 7.50
N ASN A 4 22.22 13.16 7.16
CA ASN A 4 20.98 13.49 7.87
C ASN A 4 19.71 12.95 7.16
N ALA A 5 19.85 12.13 6.13
CA ALA A 5 18.70 11.57 5.42
C ALA A 5 18.03 10.46 6.25
N GLN A 6 16.72 10.56 6.40
CA GLN A 6 15.91 9.49 6.96
C GLN A 6 15.72 8.39 5.90
N LEU A 7 16.23 7.20 6.18
CA LEU A 7 15.99 6.03 5.32
C LEU A 7 14.57 5.49 5.56
N CYS A 8 13.88 5.19 4.46
CA CYS A 8 12.54 4.66 4.50
C CYS A 8 12.50 3.29 3.79
N TRP A 9 11.66 2.40 4.31
CA TRP A 9 11.28 1.17 3.63
C TRP A 9 9.83 1.29 3.15
N MET A 10 9.65 1.35 1.84
CA MET A 10 8.31 1.28 1.25
C MET A 10 7.91 -0.18 1.08
N GLN A 11 6.97 -0.64 1.90
CA GLN A 11 6.39 -1.97 1.74
C GLN A 11 5.67 -2.07 0.40
N THR A 12 6.06 -3.05 -0.40
CA THR A 12 5.39 -3.36 -1.68
C THR A 12 4.03 -4.05 -1.44
N TRP A 13 3.33 -4.38 -2.51
CA TRP A 13 2.00 -5.01 -2.50
C TRP A 13 2.00 -6.31 -3.29
N SER A 14 1.06 -7.19 -2.98
CA SER A 14 0.86 -8.41 -3.73
C SER A 14 0.25 -8.14 -5.12
N TYR A 15 0.47 -9.07 -6.03
CA TYR A 15 -0.18 -9.05 -7.33
C TYR A 15 -1.71 -9.21 -7.19
N ALA A 16 -2.46 -8.83 -8.21
CA ALA A 16 -3.87 -9.18 -8.31
C ALA A 16 -4.03 -10.71 -8.39
N GLN A 17 -5.18 -11.23 -7.91
CA GLN A 17 -5.39 -12.68 -7.82
C GLN A 17 -5.35 -13.38 -9.21
N ASP A 18 -5.69 -12.66 -10.28
CA ASP A 18 -5.66 -13.15 -11.67
C ASP A 18 -4.39 -12.76 -12.44
N ALA A 19 -3.38 -12.25 -11.74
CA ALA A 19 -2.14 -11.77 -12.36
C ALA A 19 -1.42 -12.88 -13.14
N LYS A 20 -0.94 -12.52 -14.33
CA LYS A 20 -0.17 -13.41 -15.22
C LYS A 20 1.34 -13.17 -15.13
N HIS A 21 1.81 -12.52 -14.08
CA HIS A 21 3.23 -12.23 -13.90
C HIS A 21 4.04 -13.52 -13.71
N PRO A 22 5.19 -13.68 -14.39
CA PRO A 22 6.00 -14.91 -14.35
C PRO A 22 6.47 -15.32 -12.95
N ALA A 23 6.60 -14.38 -12.02
CA ALA A 23 6.99 -14.66 -10.64
C ALA A 23 5.82 -15.11 -9.74
N PHE A 24 4.55 -14.96 -10.17
CA PHE A 24 3.40 -15.28 -9.32
C PHE A 24 3.30 -16.77 -8.92
N PRO A 25 3.72 -17.74 -9.78
CA PRO A 25 3.79 -19.14 -9.37
C PRO A 25 4.65 -19.43 -8.14
N ARG A 26 5.64 -18.58 -7.82
CA ARG A 26 6.46 -18.71 -6.59
C ARG A 26 5.63 -18.59 -5.31
N TYR A 27 4.47 -17.97 -5.40
CA TYR A 27 3.50 -17.80 -4.31
C TYR A 27 2.27 -18.73 -4.48
N GLY A 28 2.42 -19.83 -5.26
CA GLY A 28 1.31 -20.72 -5.58
C GLY A 28 0.15 -20.05 -6.33
N LYS A 29 0.41 -18.93 -7.02
CA LYS A 29 -0.62 -18.07 -7.65
C LYS A 29 -1.70 -17.62 -6.65
N SER A 30 -1.33 -17.43 -5.39
CA SER A 30 -2.21 -16.97 -4.33
C SER A 30 -1.81 -15.56 -3.89
N GLN A 31 -2.74 -14.63 -4.03
CA GLN A 31 -2.58 -13.26 -3.55
C GLN A 31 -2.35 -13.23 -2.04
N GLN A 32 -3.09 -14.05 -1.27
CA GLN A 32 -2.95 -14.14 0.17
C GLN A 32 -1.55 -14.62 0.59
N VAL A 33 -1.04 -15.70 -0.05
CA VAL A 33 0.32 -16.21 0.25
C VAL A 33 1.38 -15.16 -0.06
N MET A 34 1.19 -14.38 -1.14
CA MET A 34 2.09 -13.28 -1.46
C MET A 34 1.99 -12.13 -0.45
N ASP A 35 0.78 -11.77 0.00
CA ASP A 35 0.58 -10.77 1.05
C ASP A 35 1.28 -11.20 2.36
N ASP A 36 1.09 -12.42 2.80
CA ASP A 36 1.71 -12.96 4.02
C ASP A 36 3.25 -12.95 3.90
N SER A 37 3.79 -13.32 2.73
CA SER A 37 5.22 -13.29 2.47
C SER A 37 5.80 -11.87 2.55
N ILE A 38 5.09 -10.89 2.02
CA ILE A 38 5.47 -9.47 2.08
C ILE A 38 5.42 -8.96 3.53
N GLN A 39 4.39 -9.31 4.29
CA GLN A 39 4.26 -8.94 5.70
C GLN A 39 5.43 -9.50 6.53
N ASN A 40 5.69 -10.81 6.41
CA ASN A 40 6.78 -11.48 7.12
C ASN A 40 8.15 -10.88 6.77
N ALA A 41 8.42 -10.65 5.49
CA ALA A 41 9.68 -10.06 5.05
C ALA A 41 9.83 -8.61 5.55
N THR A 42 8.73 -7.83 5.56
CA THR A 42 8.74 -6.47 6.09
C THR A 42 9.00 -6.47 7.59
N GLN A 43 8.35 -7.34 8.34
CA GLN A 43 8.56 -7.46 9.79
C GLN A 43 10.01 -7.81 10.11
N ALA A 44 10.57 -8.85 9.49
CA ALA A 44 11.96 -9.26 9.69
C ALA A 44 12.95 -8.13 9.35
N LEU A 45 12.67 -7.36 8.30
CA LEU A 45 13.51 -6.21 7.93
C LEU A 45 13.44 -5.10 9.00
N MET A 46 12.25 -4.77 9.49
CA MET A 46 12.05 -3.72 10.50
C MET A 46 12.65 -4.11 11.85
N GLU A 47 12.60 -5.38 12.23
CA GLU A 47 13.26 -5.89 13.42
C GLU A 47 14.80 -5.78 13.31
N ARG A 48 15.35 -6.09 12.13
CA ARG A 48 16.79 -6.00 11.87
C ARG A 48 17.30 -4.57 11.75
N TYR A 49 16.47 -3.65 11.26
CA TYR A 49 16.84 -2.25 10.99
C TYR A 49 15.80 -1.28 11.59
N PRO A 50 15.75 -1.17 12.93
CA PRO A 50 14.71 -0.38 13.60
C PRO A 50 14.80 1.13 13.33
N GLN A 51 15.91 1.61 12.74
CA GLN A 51 16.06 3.01 12.32
C GLN A 51 15.33 3.34 11.01
N LEU A 52 14.83 2.34 10.27
CA LEU A 52 14.07 2.60 9.05
C LEU A 52 12.67 3.13 9.37
N LEU A 53 12.21 4.08 8.57
CA LEU A 53 10.82 4.52 8.60
C LEU A 53 9.99 3.66 7.66
N LEU A 54 9.02 2.91 8.19
CA LEU A 54 8.13 2.09 7.38
C LEU A 54 7.06 2.93 6.69
N ILE A 55 6.92 2.73 5.38
CA ILE A 55 5.83 3.27 4.55
C ILE A 55 4.92 2.10 4.15
N PRO A 56 3.80 1.83 4.85
CA PRO A 56 3.02 0.61 4.72
C PRO A 56 2.07 0.62 3.51
N CYS A 57 2.60 0.87 2.31
CA CYS A 57 1.79 0.90 1.09
C CYS A 57 1.13 -0.46 0.80
N GLY A 58 1.84 -1.57 0.98
CA GLY A 58 1.31 -2.91 0.76
C GLY A 58 0.12 -3.21 1.67
N GLU A 59 0.22 -2.90 2.96
CA GLU A 59 -0.87 -3.05 3.91
C GLU A 59 -2.09 -2.18 3.53
N ALA A 60 -1.86 -0.95 3.10
CA ALA A 60 -2.94 -0.08 2.64
C ALA A 60 -3.66 -0.63 1.40
N ILE A 61 -2.91 -1.20 0.44
CA ILE A 61 -3.47 -1.85 -0.76
C ILE A 61 -4.29 -3.10 -0.34
N ARG A 62 -3.74 -3.94 0.54
CA ARG A 62 -4.45 -5.11 1.08
C ARG A 62 -5.76 -4.71 1.76
N LEU A 63 -5.74 -3.71 2.62
CA LEU A 63 -6.95 -3.20 3.29
C LEU A 63 -7.96 -2.57 2.31
N ALA A 64 -7.50 -1.90 1.25
CA ALA A 64 -8.37 -1.35 0.23
C ALA A 64 -9.10 -2.45 -0.56
N ARG A 65 -8.43 -3.57 -0.86
CA ARG A 65 -9.03 -4.74 -1.51
C ARG A 65 -10.17 -5.37 -0.70
N LEU A 66 -10.11 -5.30 0.63
CA LEU A 66 -11.19 -5.79 1.50
C LEU A 66 -12.45 -4.91 1.49
N THR A 67 -12.41 -3.79 0.80
CA THR A 67 -13.55 -2.89 0.63
C THR A 67 -14.32 -3.21 -0.66
N LYS A 68 -15.34 -2.39 -0.97
CA LYS A 68 -16.07 -2.46 -2.24
C LYS A 68 -15.21 -2.10 -3.48
N LEU A 69 -13.95 -1.72 -3.30
CA LEU A 69 -13.00 -1.57 -4.40
C LEU A 69 -12.58 -2.92 -4.98
N GLY A 70 -12.57 -3.97 -4.14
CA GLY A 70 -12.12 -5.30 -4.55
C GLY A 70 -10.70 -5.27 -5.11
N ASP A 71 -10.40 -6.18 -6.03
CA ASP A 71 -9.05 -6.32 -6.62
C ASP A 71 -8.81 -5.42 -7.83
N THR A 72 -9.21 -4.13 -7.74
CA THR A 72 -9.05 -3.11 -8.79
C THR A 72 -7.83 -2.21 -8.61
N LEU A 73 -6.99 -2.52 -7.62
CA LEU A 73 -5.86 -1.68 -7.23
C LEU A 73 -4.66 -1.78 -8.16
N CYS A 74 -4.61 -2.83 -9.01
CA CYS A 74 -3.59 -3.03 -10.03
C CYS A 74 -4.20 -2.93 -11.44
N ARG A 75 -3.47 -2.29 -12.40
CA ARG A 75 -3.94 -2.09 -13.77
C ARG A 75 -3.63 -3.25 -14.74
N ASP A 76 -2.56 -3.99 -14.46
CA ASP A 76 -2.02 -5.07 -15.29
C ASP A 76 -1.72 -6.33 -14.45
N GLY A 77 -2.33 -6.42 -13.30
CA GLY A 77 -2.13 -7.48 -12.33
C GLY A 77 -1.04 -7.22 -11.29
N TYR A 78 -0.14 -6.23 -11.49
CA TYR A 78 0.95 -5.96 -10.53
C TYR A 78 1.33 -4.49 -10.37
N HIS A 79 1.25 -3.64 -11.39
CA HIS A 79 1.44 -2.20 -11.22
C HIS A 79 0.18 -1.54 -10.68
N LEU A 80 0.33 -0.61 -9.74
CA LEU A 80 -0.80 0.12 -9.18
C LEU A 80 -1.60 0.87 -10.26
N SER A 81 -2.93 0.74 -10.19
CA SER A 81 -3.85 1.50 -11.02
C SER A 81 -3.70 3.00 -10.76
N TYR A 82 -3.90 3.80 -11.82
CA TYR A 82 -3.77 5.26 -11.72
C TYR A 82 -4.84 5.86 -10.80
N GLU A 83 -6.04 5.29 -10.84
CA GLU A 83 -7.20 5.82 -10.13
C GLU A 83 -7.14 5.50 -8.63
N TYR A 84 -6.99 4.22 -8.28
CA TYR A 84 -7.14 3.76 -6.88
C TYR A 84 -5.82 3.39 -6.22
N GLY A 85 -5.02 2.58 -6.89
CA GLY A 85 -3.79 2.03 -6.30
C GLY A 85 -2.78 3.11 -5.97
N ARG A 86 -2.43 3.96 -6.94
CA ARG A 86 -1.49 5.08 -6.73
C ARG A 86 -2.02 6.09 -5.72
N TYR A 87 -3.32 6.39 -5.77
CA TYR A 87 -3.92 7.30 -4.82
C TYR A 87 -3.86 6.75 -3.39
N THR A 88 -4.14 5.46 -3.20
CA THR A 88 -4.01 4.81 -1.88
C THR A 88 -2.57 4.92 -1.37
N ALA A 89 -1.58 4.56 -2.18
CA ALA A 89 -0.16 4.67 -1.82
C ALA A 89 0.24 6.13 -1.51
N SER A 90 -0.21 7.10 -2.33
CA SER A 90 0.06 8.53 -2.09
C SER A 90 -0.53 9.03 -0.76
N CYS A 91 -1.70 8.52 -0.36
CA CYS A 91 -2.28 8.83 0.95
C CYS A 91 -1.41 8.31 2.11
N VAL A 92 -0.81 7.13 1.97
CA VAL A 92 0.14 6.59 2.96
C VAL A 92 1.36 7.48 3.08
N TRP A 93 2.01 7.80 1.95
CA TRP A 93 3.16 8.70 1.91
C TRP A 93 2.83 10.07 2.53
N TYR A 94 1.67 10.61 2.18
CA TYR A 94 1.21 11.89 2.74
C TYR A 94 1.12 11.85 4.27
N GLU A 95 0.51 10.82 4.86
CA GLU A 95 0.39 10.71 6.31
C GLU A 95 1.74 10.51 7.01
N ILE A 96 2.60 9.66 6.45
CA ILE A 96 3.91 9.37 7.03
C ILE A 96 4.81 10.62 7.00
N LEU A 97 4.85 11.34 5.87
CA LEU A 97 5.75 12.49 5.72
C LEU A 97 5.23 13.77 6.37
N THR A 98 3.91 13.97 6.42
CA THR A 98 3.33 15.21 6.93
C THR A 98 2.75 15.10 8.34
N HIS A 99 2.58 13.88 8.84
CA HIS A 99 1.85 13.57 10.08
C HIS A 99 0.39 14.06 10.08
N LYS A 100 -0.17 14.40 8.91
CA LYS A 100 -1.55 14.86 8.73
C LYS A 100 -2.44 13.73 8.24
N ASN A 101 -3.67 13.65 8.73
CA ASN A 101 -4.64 12.65 8.33
C ASN A 101 -5.10 12.86 6.88
N CYS A 102 -4.84 11.92 5.99
CA CYS A 102 -5.18 12.00 4.57
C CYS A 102 -6.69 12.09 4.30
N ARG A 103 -7.53 11.65 5.25
CA ARG A 103 -9.00 11.72 5.11
C ARG A 103 -9.53 13.16 5.05
N HIS A 104 -8.75 14.13 5.50
CA HIS A 104 -9.07 15.56 5.42
C HIS A 104 -8.55 16.21 4.12
N ASN A 105 -7.80 15.47 3.29
CA ASN A 105 -7.32 15.98 2.02
C ASN A 105 -8.48 16.04 1.00
N ALA A 106 -8.70 17.21 0.41
CA ALA A 106 -9.77 17.42 -0.56
C ALA A 106 -9.49 16.80 -1.94
N TYR A 107 -8.21 16.65 -2.30
CA TYR A 107 -7.80 16.13 -3.60
C TYR A 107 -8.36 14.71 -3.86
N LYS A 108 -8.75 14.48 -5.09
CA LYS A 108 -9.07 13.16 -5.64
C LYS A 108 -8.70 13.13 -7.13
N ASN A 109 -8.47 11.94 -7.65
CA ASN A 109 -8.37 11.73 -9.09
C ASN A 109 -9.75 11.95 -9.74
N ASP A 110 -9.80 12.58 -10.92
CA ASP A 110 -11.05 12.93 -11.60
C ASP A 110 -11.93 11.72 -11.94
N LYS A 111 -11.30 10.57 -12.20
CA LYS A 111 -11.99 9.29 -12.47
C LYS A 111 -12.50 8.58 -11.21
N MET A 112 -12.27 9.15 -10.04
CA MET A 112 -12.65 8.56 -8.76
C MET A 112 -13.90 9.24 -8.20
N SER A 113 -14.90 8.46 -7.79
CA SER A 113 -16.04 8.98 -7.04
C SER A 113 -15.65 9.37 -5.61
N CYS A 114 -16.44 10.23 -4.96
CA CYS A 114 -16.24 10.60 -3.55
C CYS A 114 -16.28 9.37 -2.62
N LYS A 115 -17.06 8.35 -2.95
CA LYS A 115 -17.14 7.10 -2.18
C LYS A 115 -15.84 6.30 -2.29
N GLN A 116 -15.32 6.15 -3.50
CA GLN A 116 -14.04 5.45 -3.75
C GLN A 116 -12.88 6.18 -3.07
N LYS A 117 -12.84 7.52 -3.15
CA LYS A 117 -11.88 8.35 -2.42
C LYS A 117 -11.89 8.03 -0.91
N ARG A 118 -13.09 8.00 -0.29
CA ARG A 118 -13.21 7.71 1.14
C ARG A 118 -12.72 6.30 1.50
N LEU A 119 -12.95 5.31 0.64
CA LEU A 119 -12.48 3.94 0.87
C LEU A 119 -10.96 3.85 0.83
N THR A 120 -10.32 4.46 -0.18
CA THR A 120 -8.86 4.49 -0.33
C THR A 120 -8.19 5.25 0.82
N GLN A 121 -8.70 6.44 1.18
CA GLN A 121 -8.20 7.23 2.30
C GLN A 121 -8.34 6.49 3.65
N LYS A 122 -9.47 5.79 3.85
CA LYS A 122 -9.71 5.01 5.08
C LYS A 122 -8.73 3.83 5.19
N ALA A 123 -8.47 3.14 4.08
CA ALA A 123 -7.50 2.04 4.03
C ALA A 123 -6.08 2.53 4.33
N ALA A 124 -5.64 3.61 3.69
CA ALA A 124 -4.34 4.24 3.94
C ALA A 124 -4.18 4.68 5.39
N HIS A 125 -5.16 5.40 5.94
CA HIS A 125 -5.14 5.85 7.33
C HIS A 125 -5.08 4.68 8.32
N LYS A 126 -5.83 3.59 8.06
CA LYS A 126 -5.80 2.40 8.91
C LYS A 126 -4.42 1.73 8.89
N ALA A 127 -3.79 1.60 7.72
CA ALA A 127 -2.45 1.05 7.59
C ALA A 127 -1.40 1.87 8.35
N VAL A 128 -1.46 3.20 8.27
CA VAL A 128 -0.54 4.07 9.04
C VAL A 128 -0.81 3.99 10.54
N LYS A 129 -2.07 3.90 10.95
CA LYS A 129 -2.43 3.79 12.38
C LYS A 129 -1.97 2.47 13.02
N SER A 130 -1.86 1.39 12.25
CA SER A 130 -1.40 0.10 12.77
C SER A 130 0.10 0.05 13.10
N LEU A 131 0.87 1.10 12.75
CA LEU A 131 2.28 1.25 13.11
C LEU A 131 2.50 1.81 14.53
N LYS A 132 1.46 2.27 15.19
CA LYS A 132 1.48 2.87 16.52
C LYS A 132 1.03 1.87 17.58
#